data_6a999ddca2d28da2a8a61d91a9617e02
#
_entry.id   6a999ddca2d28da2a8a61d91a9617e02
#
_cell.length_a   1.000
_cell.length_b   1.000
_cell.length_c   1.000
_cell.angle_alpha   90.00
_cell.angle_beta   90.00
_cell.angle_gamma   90.00
#
_symmetry.space_group_name_H-M   'P 1'
#
loop_
_entity.id
_entity.type
_entity.pdbx_description
1 polymer ?
#
loop_
_entity_poly.entity_id
_entity_poly.type
_entity_poly.pdbx_seq_one_letter_code
_entity_poly.pdbx_strand_id
1 'polypeptide(L)'
;MKLGINLLCLTDFVTEAHLPAIRQIKALGYDGVEVPVLSGEPSHYAWLARELDAIGLERCTTSIVPSPDASPISSDAEVRARGRQHLDWALDCAIALGAQSVGGPIHAPIGYFTGFGPTESELSYGAETHRALATRAAANDIYLSLEHLNRFETYFLNTTAQCRDYARRVDHPACRIMYDTFHANIEDRNQVEAYETVAPHVGIVHISENDRGIPGRGHIDFLSIMRAVRRSGY
;
A
#
# COMPACT_ATOMS: atom_id res chain seq x y z
N MET A 1 -3.57 17.00 7.32
CA MET A 1 -3.58 15.51 7.27
C MET A 1 -5.02 15.10 6.95
N LYS A 2 -5.20 14.23 5.98
CA LYS A 2 -6.50 13.66 5.59
C LYS A 2 -6.70 12.31 6.26
N LEU A 3 -7.93 11.97 6.59
CA LEU A 3 -8.31 10.71 7.21
C LEU A 3 -9.12 9.87 6.21
N GLY A 4 -8.67 8.66 5.92
CA GLY A 4 -9.36 7.69 5.09
C GLY A 4 -9.66 6.40 5.82
N ILE A 5 -10.49 5.56 5.23
CA ILE A 5 -10.73 4.19 5.69
C ILE A 5 -10.44 3.21 4.55
N ASN A 6 -9.74 2.13 4.88
CA ASN A 6 -9.49 1.04 3.93
C ASN A 6 -10.75 0.18 3.81
N LEU A 7 -11.28 0.08 2.59
CA LEU A 7 -12.51 -0.66 2.29
C LEU A 7 -12.34 -2.18 2.36
N LEU A 8 -11.12 -2.71 2.51
CA LEU A 8 -10.92 -4.14 2.84
C LEU A 8 -11.58 -4.53 4.17
N CYS A 9 -11.88 -3.56 5.04
CA CYS A 9 -12.71 -3.81 6.23
C CYS A 9 -14.16 -4.21 5.89
N LEU A 10 -14.62 -3.95 4.66
CA LEU A 10 -15.98 -4.21 4.21
C LEU A 10 -16.05 -5.28 3.11
N THR A 11 -15.12 -5.22 2.15
CA THR A 11 -15.12 -6.04 0.94
C THR A 11 -13.77 -6.02 0.24
N ASP A 12 -13.47 -7.05 -0.51
CA ASP A 12 -12.34 -7.13 -1.45
C ASP A 12 -12.67 -6.56 -2.84
N PHE A 13 -13.98 -6.38 -3.14
CA PHE A 13 -14.45 -5.81 -4.41
C PHE A 13 -15.68 -4.92 -4.19
N VAL A 14 -15.52 -3.62 -4.40
CA VAL A 14 -16.58 -2.63 -4.15
C VAL A 14 -17.63 -2.68 -5.27
N THR A 15 -18.89 -2.81 -4.89
CA THR A 15 -20.05 -2.82 -5.79
C THR A 15 -21.08 -1.78 -5.35
N GLU A 16 -22.18 -1.64 -6.11
CA GLU A 16 -23.30 -0.76 -5.74
C GLU A 16 -23.87 -1.06 -4.34
N ALA A 17 -23.86 -2.34 -3.92
CA ALA A 17 -24.32 -2.75 -2.59
C ALA A 17 -23.55 -2.09 -1.43
N HIS A 18 -22.32 -1.64 -1.66
CA HIS A 18 -21.47 -1.02 -0.65
C HIS A 18 -21.64 0.52 -0.58
N LEU A 19 -22.28 1.14 -1.58
CA LEU A 19 -22.45 2.61 -1.63
C LEU A 19 -23.16 3.19 -0.41
N PRO A 20 -24.18 2.55 0.18
CA PRO A 20 -24.80 3.06 1.42
C PRO A 20 -23.80 3.17 2.58
N ALA A 21 -22.93 2.17 2.77
CA ALA A 21 -21.89 2.21 3.79
C ALA A 21 -20.83 3.28 3.48
N ILE A 22 -20.44 3.44 2.21
CA ILE A 22 -19.48 4.46 1.77
C ILE A 22 -20.04 5.88 2.01
N ARG A 23 -21.34 6.11 1.79
CA ARG A 23 -21.99 7.38 2.14
C ARG A 23 -21.98 7.66 3.66
N GLN A 24 -22.14 6.61 4.48
CA GLN A 24 -22.00 6.74 5.93
C GLN A 24 -20.57 7.10 6.35
N ILE A 25 -19.54 6.52 5.71
CA ILE A 25 -18.13 6.89 5.92
C ILE A 25 -17.95 8.40 5.72
N LYS A 26 -18.49 8.97 4.62
CA LYS A 26 -18.46 10.42 4.38
C LYS A 26 -19.18 11.20 5.47
N ALA A 27 -20.38 10.76 5.86
CA ALA A 27 -21.16 11.40 6.91
C ALA A 27 -20.48 11.40 8.29
N LEU A 28 -19.62 10.41 8.56
CA LEU A 28 -18.79 10.33 9.76
C LEU A 28 -17.57 11.26 9.73
N GLY A 29 -17.33 11.98 8.61
CA GLY A 29 -16.28 12.99 8.50
C GLY A 29 -14.97 12.49 7.91
N TYR A 30 -14.94 11.30 7.29
CA TYR A 30 -13.76 10.86 6.55
C TYR A 30 -13.57 11.68 5.26
N ASP A 31 -12.30 11.95 4.94
CA ASP A 31 -11.90 12.70 3.73
C ASP A 31 -11.83 11.80 2.49
N GLY A 32 -11.53 10.51 2.68
CA GLY A 32 -11.32 9.58 1.58
C GLY A 32 -11.48 8.12 1.96
N VAL A 33 -11.29 7.27 0.94
CA VAL A 33 -11.28 5.82 1.06
C VAL A 33 -10.07 5.22 0.36
N GLU A 34 -9.60 4.09 0.86
CA GLU A 34 -8.65 3.25 0.16
C GLU A 34 -9.40 2.06 -0.45
N VAL A 35 -9.36 1.98 -1.79
CA VAL A 35 -10.12 1.01 -2.56
C VAL A 35 -9.27 -0.21 -2.86
N PRO A 36 -9.71 -1.44 -2.53
CA PRO A 36 -9.01 -2.65 -2.94
C PRO A 36 -9.08 -2.82 -4.47
N VAL A 37 -7.92 -3.07 -5.08
CA VAL A 37 -7.75 -3.40 -6.50
C VAL A 37 -7.15 -4.79 -6.56
N LEU A 38 -8.02 -5.80 -6.39
CA LEU A 38 -7.65 -7.22 -6.35
C LEU A 38 -8.22 -8.01 -7.54
N SER A 39 -9.23 -7.46 -8.21
CA SER A 39 -9.90 -8.06 -9.38
C SER A 39 -10.64 -7.00 -10.19
N GLY A 40 -11.26 -7.40 -11.30
CA GLY A 40 -12.09 -6.52 -12.13
C GLY A 40 -11.32 -5.83 -13.25
N GLU A 41 -12.00 -4.92 -13.94
CA GLU A 41 -11.49 -4.21 -15.11
C GLU A 41 -11.46 -2.70 -14.86
N PRO A 42 -10.60 -1.94 -15.54
CA PRO A 42 -10.53 -0.48 -15.38
C PRO A 42 -11.88 0.24 -15.56
N SER A 43 -12.78 -0.28 -16.39
CA SER A 43 -14.13 0.26 -16.58
C SER A 43 -14.98 0.25 -15.32
N HIS A 44 -14.81 -0.77 -14.46
CA HIS A 44 -15.48 -0.85 -13.16
C HIS A 44 -14.97 0.26 -12.23
N TYR A 45 -13.66 0.48 -12.19
CA TYR A 45 -13.07 1.53 -11.38
C TYR A 45 -13.40 2.93 -11.88
N ALA A 46 -13.58 3.12 -13.19
CA ALA A 46 -14.12 4.36 -13.76
C ALA A 46 -15.58 4.62 -13.36
N TRP A 47 -16.40 3.57 -13.20
CA TRP A 47 -17.73 3.69 -12.60
C TRP A 47 -17.64 4.13 -11.14
N LEU A 48 -16.81 3.44 -10.33
CA LEU A 48 -16.65 3.74 -8.92
C LEU A 48 -16.10 5.16 -8.68
N ALA A 49 -15.23 5.64 -9.58
CA ALA A 49 -14.74 7.03 -9.55
C ALA A 49 -15.90 8.04 -9.54
N ARG A 50 -16.88 7.88 -10.45
CA ARG A 50 -18.05 8.76 -10.54
C ARG A 50 -18.89 8.72 -9.25
N GLU A 51 -19.06 7.54 -8.66
CA GLU A 51 -19.80 7.39 -7.41
C GLU A 51 -19.07 8.08 -6.25
N LEU A 52 -17.74 7.90 -6.14
CA LEU A 52 -16.94 8.56 -5.11
C LEU A 52 -16.89 10.08 -5.29
N ASP A 53 -16.82 10.57 -6.53
CA ASP A 53 -16.93 12.01 -6.84
C ASP A 53 -18.28 12.58 -6.40
N ALA A 54 -19.38 11.87 -6.69
CA ALA A 54 -20.72 12.29 -6.27
C ALA A 54 -20.90 12.29 -4.74
N ILE A 55 -20.19 11.42 -4.02
CA ILE A 55 -20.16 11.37 -2.55
C ILE A 55 -19.20 12.43 -1.97
N GLY A 56 -18.20 12.86 -2.74
CA GLY A 56 -17.18 13.82 -2.31
C GLY A 56 -16.07 13.19 -1.48
N LEU A 57 -15.65 11.94 -1.80
CA LEU A 57 -14.56 11.23 -1.16
C LEU A 57 -13.32 11.17 -2.08
N GLU A 58 -12.18 11.51 -1.51
CA GLU A 58 -10.89 11.22 -2.15
C GLU A 58 -10.57 9.72 -2.12
N ARG A 59 -9.60 9.29 -2.91
CA ARG A 59 -9.29 7.86 -3.03
C ARG A 59 -7.81 7.59 -3.29
N CYS A 60 -7.34 6.53 -2.68
CA CYS A 60 -6.14 5.79 -3.02
C CYS A 60 -6.51 4.32 -3.23
N THR A 61 -5.56 3.50 -3.66
CA THR A 61 -5.80 2.06 -3.85
C THR A 61 -4.81 1.23 -3.08
N THR A 62 -5.26 0.03 -2.68
CA THR A 62 -4.38 -1.04 -2.22
C THR A 62 -4.46 -2.23 -3.18
N SER A 63 -3.30 -2.83 -3.47
CA SER A 63 -3.17 -4.03 -4.28
C SER A 63 -2.13 -4.96 -3.68
N ILE A 64 -2.06 -6.19 -4.19
CA ILE A 64 -1.14 -7.23 -3.73
C ILE A 64 -0.48 -7.91 -4.93
N VAL A 65 0.62 -8.62 -4.69
CA VAL A 65 1.12 -9.64 -5.64
C VAL A 65 0.25 -10.89 -5.48
N PRO A 66 -0.47 -11.35 -6.52
CA PRO A 66 -1.56 -12.32 -6.35
C PRO A 66 -1.07 -13.74 -6.05
N SER A 67 0.10 -14.11 -6.52
CA SER A 67 0.66 -15.46 -6.32
C SER A 67 2.17 -15.51 -6.61
N PRO A 68 2.87 -16.57 -6.20
CA PRO A 68 4.27 -16.80 -6.58
C PRO A 68 4.48 -16.85 -8.10
N ASP A 69 3.48 -17.27 -8.88
CA ASP A 69 3.55 -17.36 -10.35
C ASP A 69 3.47 -16.01 -11.06
N ALA A 70 3.22 -14.94 -10.31
CA ALA A 70 3.21 -13.55 -10.77
C ALA A 70 4.09 -12.66 -9.87
N SER A 71 5.20 -13.21 -9.36
CA SER A 71 6.09 -12.49 -8.47
C SER A 71 7.07 -11.59 -9.25
N PRO A 72 7.10 -10.28 -8.98
CA PRO A 72 8.02 -9.34 -9.65
C PRO A 72 9.48 -9.53 -9.25
N ILE A 73 9.75 -10.34 -8.23
CA ILE A 73 11.10 -10.61 -7.70
C ILE A 73 11.62 -12.01 -8.08
N SER A 74 10.85 -12.82 -8.82
CA SER A 74 11.22 -14.19 -9.20
C SER A 74 12.54 -14.22 -10.00
N SER A 75 13.32 -15.31 -9.83
CA SER A 75 14.48 -15.60 -10.68
C SER A 75 14.06 -15.94 -12.12
N ASP A 76 12.84 -16.46 -12.33
CA ASP A 76 12.25 -16.75 -13.63
C ASP A 76 11.75 -15.46 -14.31
N ALA A 77 12.26 -15.19 -15.51
CA ALA A 77 11.91 -13.98 -16.27
C ALA A 77 10.44 -13.94 -16.73
N GLU A 78 9.83 -15.10 -17.00
CA GLU A 78 8.42 -15.18 -17.41
C GLU A 78 7.49 -14.92 -16.22
N VAL A 79 7.84 -15.43 -15.04
CA VAL A 79 7.14 -15.14 -13.78
C VAL A 79 7.21 -13.63 -13.47
N ARG A 80 8.40 -13.02 -13.60
CA ARG A 80 8.55 -11.57 -13.42
C ARG A 80 7.72 -10.78 -14.44
N ALA A 81 7.65 -11.25 -15.70
CA ALA A 81 6.83 -10.58 -16.72
C ALA A 81 5.34 -10.59 -16.36
N ARG A 82 4.81 -11.71 -15.83
CA ARG A 82 3.43 -11.80 -15.33
C ARG A 82 3.23 -10.88 -14.12
N GLY A 83 4.21 -10.80 -13.22
CA GLY A 83 4.19 -9.86 -12.09
C GLY A 83 4.10 -8.40 -12.54
N ARG A 84 4.93 -7.99 -13.49
CA ARG A 84 4.85 -6.66 -14.10
C ARG A 84 3.49 -6.38 -14.73
N GLN A 85 2.98 -7.32 -15.53
CA GLN A 85 1.66 -7.19 -16.15
C GLN A 85 0.54 -7.01 -15.13
N HIS A 86 0.59 -7.74 -14.01
CA HIS A 86 -0.38 -7.59 -12.91
C HIS A 86 -0.28 -6.20 -12.27
N LEU A 87 0.91 -5.71 -11.99
CA LEU A 87 1.11 -4.39 -11.40
C LEU A 87 0.72 -3.25 -12.36
N ASP A 88 0.98 -3.42 -13.66
CA ASP A 88 0.51 -2.51 -14.70
C ASP A 88 -1.03 -2.46 -14.77
N TRP A 89 -1.69 -3.61 -14.68
CA TRP A 89 -3.15 -3.68 -14.58
C TRP A 89 -3.68 -2.98 -13.33
N ALA A 90 -3.06 -3.18 -12.17
CA ALA A 90 -3.45 -2.49 -10.93
C ALA A 90 -3.32 -0.96 -11.07
N LEU A 91 -2.26 -0.49 -11.73
CA LEU A 91 -2.08 0.92 -12.03
C LEU A 91 -3.14 1.43 -13.02
N ASP A 92 -3.52 0.66 -14.05
CA ASP A 92 -4.60 1.03 -14.98
C ASP A 92 -5.94 1.21 -14.26
N CYS A 93 -6.24 0.32 -13.30
CA CYS A 93 -7.42 0.43 -12.45
C CYS A 93 -7.35 1.69 -11.57
N ALA A 94 -6.19 1.98 -10.98
CA ALA A 94 -5.99 3.18 -10.17
C ALA A 94 -6.12 4.48 -10.98
N ILE A 95 -5.61 4.50 -12.21
CA ILE A 95 -5.77 5.62 -13.16
C ILE A 95 -7.27 5.81 -13.46
N ALA A 96 -7.98 4.75 -13.81
CA ALA A 96 -9.40 4.80 -14.10
C ALA A 96 -10.24 5.24 -12.90
N LEU A 97 -9.82 4.88 -11.69
CA LEU A 97 -10.42 5.34 -10.43
C LEU A 97 -10.14 6.83 -10.15
N GLY A 98 -9.10 7.41 -10.73
CA GLY A 98 -8.58 8.72 -10.36
C GLY A 98 -7.95 8.72 -8.96
N ALA A 99 -7.26 7.64 -8.62
CA ALA A 99 -6.61 7.48 -7.33
C ALA A 99 -5.32 8.30 -7.23
N GLN A 100 -4.96 8.70 -6.01
CA GLN A 100 -3.72 9.45 -5.75
C GLN A 100 -2.50 8.51 -5.64
N SER A 101 -2.72 7.24 -5.26
CA SER A 101 -1.64 6.27 -5.11
C SER A 101 -2.10 4.83 -5.35
N VAL A 102 -1.13 3.99 -5.70
CA VAL A 102 -1.21 2.53 -5.62
C VAL A 102 -0.35 2.08 -4.45
N GLY A 103 -1.00 1.55 -3.41
CA GLY A 103 -0.34 1.10 -2.18
C GLY A 103 -0.43 -0.40 -1.96
N GLY A 104 0.12 -0.84 -0.83
CA GLY A 104 0.07 -2.21 -0.36
C GLY A 104 1.35 -3.02 -0.57
N PRO A 105 1.32 -4.32 -0.28
CA PRO A 105 2.45 -5.23 -0.41
C PRO A 105 2.63 -5.71 -1.87
N ILE A 106 2.86 -4.76 -2.78
CA ILE A 106 3.02 -5.00 -4.21
C ILE A 106 4.43 -5.48 -4.60
N HIS A 107 5.26 -5.84 -3.62
CA HIS A 107 6.65 -6.25 -3.82
C HIS A 107 6.86 -7.77 -3.88
N ALA A 108 6.12 -8.55 -3.11
CA ALA A 108 6.26 -10.01 -3.05
C ALA A 108 4.91 -10.67 -2.69
N PRO A 109 4.69 -11.94 -3.06
CA PRO A 109 3.48 -12.67 -2.68
C PRO A 109 3.40 -12.85 -1.16
N ILE A 110 2.21 -12.59 -0.60
CA ILE A 110 1.94 -12.81 0.83
C ILE A 110 1.91 -14.30 1.14
N GLY A 111 2.52 -14.72 2.26
CA GLY A 111 2.54 -16.11 2.71
C GLY A 111 3.46 -17.03 1.93
N TYR A 112 4.23 -16.52 0.99
CA TYR A 112 5.26 -17.27 0.29
C TYR A 112 6.64 -17.03 0.93
N PHE A 113 7.36 -18.12 1.23
CA PHE A 113 8.66 -18.09 1.91
C PHE A 113 9.66 -19.02 1.22
N THR A 114 10.87 -18.52 1.02
CA THR A 114 11.99 -19.28 0.45
C THR A 114 12.81 -20.04 1.51
N GLY A 115 12.58 -19.75 2.79
CA GLY A 115 13.40 -20.23 3.91
C GLY A 115 14.66 -19.39 4.16
N PHE A 116 14.91 -18.38 3.34
CA PHE A 116 16.03 -17.44 3.45
C PHE A 116 15.51 -15.99 3.37
N GLY A 117 16.37 -15.04 3.75
CA GLY A 117 16.09 -13.61 3.50
C GLY A 117 16.18 -13.26 2.01
N PRO A 118 15.80 -12.03 1.64
CA PRO A 118 15.83 -11.59 0.24
C PRO A 118 17.26 -11.61 -0.30
N THR A 119 17.40 -12.13 -1.52
CA THR A 119 18.67 -12.10 -2.26
C THR A 119 18.88 -10.75 -2.95
N GLU A 120 20.13 -10.43 -3.27
CA GLU A 120 20.48 -9.22 -4.01
C GLU A 120 19.83 -9.18 -5.41
N SER A 121 19.67 -10.35 -6.04
CA SER A 121 18.97 -10.47 -7.33
C SER A 121 17.48 -10.13 -7.20
N GLU A 122 16.79 -10.66 -6.19
CA GLU A 122 15.38 -10.34 -5.92
C GLU A 122 15.16 -8.85 -5.66
N LEU A 123 16.03 -8.24 -4.84
CA LEU A 123 16.00 -6.81 -4.57
C LEU A 123 16.19 -5.99 -5.87
N SER A 124 17.08 -6.42 -6.75
CA SER A 124 17.35 -5.76 -8.03
C SER A 124 16.20 -5.91 -9.01
N TYR A 125 15.65 -7.12 -9.19
CA TYR A 125 14.51 -7.38 -10.08
C TYR A 125 13.27 -6.59 -9.65
N GLY A 126 12.98 -6.60 -8.36
CA GLY A 126 11.86 -5.84 -7.81
C GLY A 126 12.05 -4.34 -8.00
N ALA A 127 13.25 -3.81 -7.73
CA ALA A 127 13.53 -2.38 -7.88
C ALA A 127 13.41 -1.92 -9.34
N GLU A 128 13.86 -2.71 -10.31
CA GLU A 128 13.65 -2.43 -11.74
C GLU A 128 12.18 -2.34 -12.10
N THR A 129 11.38 -3.33 -11.65
CA THR A 129 9.94 -3.38 -11.88
C THR A 129 9.24 -2.16 -11.27
N HIS A 130 9.51 -1.84 -10.01
CA HIS A 130 8.88 -0.71 -9.34
C HIS A 130 9.33 0.65 -9.87
N ARG A 131 10.57 0.77 -10.36
CA ARG A 131 11.03 2.00 -11.05
C ARG A 131 10.24 2.26 -12.32
N ALA A 132 10.05 1.23 -13.15
CA ALA A 132 9.25 1.35 -14.37
C ALA A 132 7.78 1.69 -14.04
N LEU A 133 7.20 1.02 -13.05
CA LEU A 133 5.84 1.29 -12.58
C LEU A 133 5.70 2.71 -12.01
N ALA A 134 6.66 3.16 -11.19
CA ALA A 134 6.68 4.51 -10.61
C ALA A 134 6.79 5.60 -11.69
N THR A 135 7.57 5.36 -12.74
CA THR A 135 7.68 6.27 -13.89
C THR A 135 6.32 6.43 -14.58
N ARG A 136 5.62 5.31 -14.82
CA ARG A 136 4.29 5.32 -15.42
C ARG A 136 3.25 5.95 -14.50
N ALA A 137 3.30 5.68 -13.20
CA ALA A 137 2.42 6.26 -12.18
C ALA A 137 2.59 7.79 -12.12
N ALA A 138 3.84 8.30 -12.08
CA ALA A 138 4.14 9.72 -12.06
C ALA A 138 3.61 10.47 -13.28
N ALA A 139 3.58 9.85 -14.46
CA ALA A 139 3.00 10.41 -15.68
C ALA A 139 1.48 10.62 -15.58
N ASN A 140 0.83 10.06 -14.55
CA ASN A 140 -0.60 10.17 -14.25
C ASN A 140 -0.86 10.81 -12.88
N ASP A 141 0.11 11.54 -12.32
CA ASP A 141 0.05 12.18 -11.00
C ASP A 141 -0.21 11.19 -9.83
N ILE A 142 0.16 9.92 -10.01
CA ILE A 142 0.03 8.84 -9.03
C ILE A 142 1.40 8.50 -8.46
N TYR A 143 1.48 8.13 -7.18
CA TYR A 143 2.68 7.57 -6.58
C TYR A 143 2.45 6.12 -6.09
N LEU A 144 3.52 5.35 -6.02
CA LEU A 144 3.51 4.04 -5.36
C LEU A 144 3.71 4.23 -3.86
N SER A 145 3.07 3.39 -3.05
CA SER A 145 3.24 3.37 -1.60
C SER A 145 3.50 1.94 -1.14
N LEU A 146 4.79 1.55 -1.11
CA LEU A 146 5.21 0.18 -0.79
C LEU A 146 5.01 -0.10 0.70
N GLU A 147 4.29 -1.16 1.02
CA GLU A 147 4.03 -1.58 2.38
C GLU A 147 5.02 -2.66 2.82
N HIS A 148 5.72 -2.46 3.93
CA HIS A 148 6.43 -3.55 4.59
C HIS A 148 5.44 -4.43 5.35
N LEU A 149 5.66 -5.74 5.35
CA LEU A 149 4.85 -6.69 6.08
C LEU A 149 5.69 -7.39 7.15
N ASN A 150 5.04 -7.81 8.23
CA ASN A 150 5.70 -8.58 9.27
C ASN A 150 6.24 -9.94 8.76
N ARG A 151 7.16 -10.52 9.53
CA ARG A 151 7.86 -11.78 9.23
C ARG A 151 6.97 -13.02 9.08
N PHE A 152 5.71 -12.94 9.51
CA PHE A 152 4.75 -14.04 9.35
C PHE A 152 4.03 -13.98 8.01
N GLU A 153 4.14 -12.86 7.29
CA GLU A 153 3.44 -12.62 6.02
C GLU A 153 4.38 -12.52 4.82
N THR A 154 5.63 -12.10 5.02
CA THR A 154 6.63 -12.05 3.94
C THR A 154 8.04 -12.29 4.49
N TYR A 155 8.95 -12.69 3.59
CA TYR A 155 10.38 -12.73 3.87
C TYR A 155 11.15 -11.55 3.25
N PHE A 156 10.48 -10.72 2.43
CA PHE A 156 11.16 -9.78 1.54
C PHE A 156 11.44 -8.42 2.19
N LEU A 157 10.41 -7.71 2.65
CA LEU A 157 10.55 -6.41 3.32
C LEU A 157 9.77 -6.45 4.63
N ASN A 158 10.47 -6.62 5.75
CA ASN A 158 9.83 -6.78 7.06
C ASN A 158 9.85 -5.51 7.90
N THR A 159 10.98 -4.78 7.94
CA THR A 159 11.09 -3.58 8.77
C THR A 159 10.87 -2.31 7.96
N THR A 160 10.47 -1.26 8.64
CA THR A 160 10.38 0.09 8.07
C THR A 160 11.69 0.53 7.41
N ALA A 161 12.83 0.21 8.04
CA ALA A 161 14.16 0.53 7.50
C ALA A 161 14.45 -0.22 6.20
N GLN A 162 14.11 -1.52 6.11
CA GLN A 162 14.26 -2.30 4.87
C GLN A 162 13.40 -1.72 3.74
N CYS A 163 12.16 -1.34 4.05
CA CYS A 163 11.27 -0.72 3.06
C CYS A 163 11.82 0.61 2.54
N ARG A 164 12.37 1.46 3.43
CA ARG A 164 13.06 2.70 3.05
C ARG A 164 14.26 2.45 2.14
N ASP A 165 15.12 1.51 2.52
CA ASP A 165 16.35 1.22 1.76
C ASP A 165 16.01 0.60 0.40
N TYR A 166 14.94 -0.16 0.33
CA TYR A 166 14.41 -0.67 -0.92
C TYR A 166 13.81 0.46 -1.79
N ALA A 167 13.03 1.38 -1.23
CA ALA A 167 12.53 2.55 -1.97
C ALA A 167 13.66 3.43 -2.52
N ARG A 168 14.76 3.58 -1.77
CA ARG A 168 15.99 4.24 -2.25
C ARG A 168 16.65 3.49 -3.41
N ARG A 169 16.62 2.15 -3.39
CA ARG A 169 17.11 1.32 -4.52
C ARG A 169 16.23 1.48 -5.75
N VAL A 170 14.91 1.62 -5.59
CA VAL A 170 14.00 1.95 -6.70
C VAL A 170 14.39 3.28 -7.33
N ASP A 171 14.89 4.24 -6.54
CA ASP A 171 15.45 5.51 -7.00
C ASP A 171 14.49 6.28 -7.92
N HIS A 172 13.26 6.49 -7.44
CA HIS A 172 12.24 7.25 -8.15
C HIS A 172 11.37 8.05 -7.17
N PRO A 173 11.13 9.36 -7.39
CA PRO A 173 10.40 10.22 -6.43
C PRO A 173 8.94 9.81 -6.23
N ALA A 174 8.33 9.15 -7.21
CA ALA A 174 6.99 8.59 -7.08
C ALA A 174 6.97 7.19 -6.44
N CYS A 175 8.11 6.66 -5.98
CA CYS A 175 8.14 5.45 -5.16
C CYS A 175 8.29 5.87 -3.69
N ARG A 176 7.19 5.81 -2.96
CA ARG A 176 7.09 6.11 -1.53
C ARG A 176 6.84 4.83 -0.74
N ILE A 177 6.82 4.94 0.55
CA ILE A 177 6.52 3.82 1.46
C ILE A 177 5.18 4.04 2.17
N MET A 178 4.55 2.95 2.53
CA MET A 178 3.43 2.90 3.45
C MET A 178 3.97 2.49 4.82
N TYR A 179 3.72 3.32 5.83
CA TYR A 179 4.01 2.99 7.21
C TYR A 179 2.76 2.41 7.85
N ASP A 180 2.81 1.15 8.27
CA ASP A 180 1.70 0.49 8.95
C ASP A 180 2.06 0.19 10.40
N THR A 181 1.23 0.65 11.33
CA THR A 181 1.47 0.54 12.77
C THR A 181 1.41 -0.90 13.28
N PHE A 182 0.61 -1.78 12.64
CA PHE A 182 0.54 -3.20 12.99
C PHE A 182 1.85 -3.93 12.64
N HIS A 183 2.33 -3.74 11.39
CA HIS A 183 3.57 -4.36 10.96
C HIS A 183 4.78 -3.82 11.71
N ALA A 184 4.85 -2.51 11.91
CA ALA A 184 5.90 -1.87 12.70
C ALA A 184 5.88 -2.32 14.17
N ASN A 185 4.72 -2.60 14.76
CA ASN A 185 4.60 -3.12 16.12
C ASN A 185 5.27 -4.50 16.30
N ILE A 186 5.28 -5.31 15.24
CA ILE A 186 5.89 -6.65 15.29
C ILE A 186 7.39 -6.58 15.01
N GLU A 187 7.83 -5.71 14.09
CA GLU A 187 9.17 -5.76 13.51
C GLU A 187 10.13 -4.69 14.02
N ASP A 188 9.63 -3.50 14.35
CA ASP A 188 10.46 -2.38 14.75
C ASP A 188 10.51 -2.26 16.29
N ARG A 189 11.71 -2.01 16.84
CA ARG A 189 11.91 -1.89 18.30
C ARG A 189 11.20 -0.70 18.90
N ASN A 190 11.11 0.38 18.14
CA ASN A 190 10.49 1.64 18.55
C ASN A 190 9.75 2.22 17.34
N GLN A 191 8.43 2.19 17.41
CA GLN A 191 7.58 2.62 16.31
C GLN A 191 7.71 4.11 15.99
N VAL A 192 7.98 4.97 16.99
CA VAL A 192 8.17 6.40 16.79
C VAL A 192 9.46 6.66 16.03
N GLU A 193 10.57 6.08 16.47
CA GLU A 193 11.87 6.20 15.80
C GLU A 193 11.84 5.61 14.39
N ALA A 194 11.17 4.47 14.23
CA ALA A 194 10.96 3.84 12.91
C ALA A 194 10.26 4.79 11.96
N TYR A 195 9.13 5.39 12.38
CA TYR A 195 8.43 6.38 11.60
C TYR A 195 9.31 7.61 11.28
N GLU A 196 9.96 8.21 12.31
CA GLU A 196 10.79 9.42 12.13
C GLU A 196 11.93 9.20 11.12
N THR A 197 12.51 8.00 11.11
CA THR A 197 13.59 7.61 10.19
C THR A 197 13.12 7.57 8.73
N VAL A 198 11.85 7.26 8.48
CA VAL A 198 11.30 7.07 7.13
C VAL A 198 10.35 8.19 6.70
N ALA A 199 10.01 9.10 7.60
CA ALA A 199 9.02 10.16 7.37
C ALA A 199 9.15 10.91 6.03
N PRO A 200 10.36 11.26 5.54
CA PRO A 200 10.51 11.93 4.23
C PRO A 200 10.08 11.09 3.03
N HIS A 201 9.94 9.78 3.20
CA HIS A 201 9.57 8.83 2.15
C HIS A 201 8.14 8.32 2.29
N VAL A 202 7.42 8.67 3.37
CA VAL A 202 6.06 8.17 3.64
C VAL A 202 5.06 8.81 2.69
N GLY A 203 4.30 7.97 1.99
CA GLY A 203 3.15 8.36 1.19
C GLY A 203 1.84 8.15 1.92
N ILE A 204 1.70 7.02 2.61
CA ILE A 204 0.50 6.64 3.37
C ILE A 204 0.91 6.16 4.76
N VAL A 205 0.07 6.46 5.75
CA VAL A 205 0.15 5.91 7.11
C VAL A 205 -1.09 5.05 7.35
N HIS A 206 -0.92 3.76 7.53
CA HIS A 206 -1.97 2.86 8.01
C HIS A 206 -1.98 2.82 9.53
N ILE A 207 -3.16 3.02 10.10
CA ILE A 207 -3.41 2.96 11.53
C ILE A 207 -4.19 1.69 11.84
N SER A 208 -3.51 0.69 12.35
CA SER A 208 -4.07 -0.61 12.72
C SER A 208 -3.56 -0.99 14.11
N GLU A 209 -4.40 -1.56 14.95
CA GLU A 209 -4.02 -2.01 16.29
C GLU A 209 -3.15 -3.27 16.23
N ASN A 210 -2.50 -3.63 17.34
CA ASN A 210 -1.62 -4.79 17.44
C ASN A 210 -2.30 -6.14 17.12
N ASP A 211 -3.62 -6.18 17.16
CA ASP A 211 -4.46 -7.34 16.82
C ASP A 211 -5.30 -7.11 15.55
N ARG A 212 -4.98 -6.07 14.78
CA ARG A 212 -5.78 -5.57 13.64
C ARG A 212 -7.19 -5.12 14.04
N GLY A 213 -7.41 -4.89 15.31
CA GLY A 213 -8.65 -4.37 15.86
C GLY A 213 -8.78 -2.85 15.76
N ILE A 214 -9.71 -2.33 16.55
CA ILE A 214 -10.01 -0.89 16.58
C ILE A 214 -8.84 -0.14 17.23
N PRO A 215 -8.24 0.87 16.57
CA PRO A 215 -7.17 1.67 17.12
C PRO A 215 -7.50 2.26 18.51
N GLY A 216 -6.58 2.08 19.45
CA GLY A 216 -6.72 2.51 20.84
C GLY A 216 -7.38 1.50 21.76
N ARG A 217 -7.74 0.30 21.30
CA ARG A 217 -8.24 -0.81 22.14
C ARG A 217 -7.19 -1.86 22.48
N GLY A 218 -5.99 -1.75 21.91
CA GLY A 218 -4.85 -2.62 22.19
C GLY A 218 -3.76 -1.91 22.97
N HIS A 219 -2.49 -2.15 22.58
CA HIS A 219 -1.34 -1.61 23.29
C HIS A 219 -0.45 -0.67 22.45
N ILE A 220 -0.82 -0.36 21.20
CA ILE A 220 -0.05 0.59 20.38
C ILE A 220 -0.20 2.01 20.93
N ASP A 221 0.92 2.69 21.15
CA ASP A 221 0.93 4.11 21.56
C ASP A 221 0.68 5.05 20.36
N PHE A 222 -0.57 5.07 19.88
CA PHE A 222 -0.97 5.95 18.79
C PHE A 222 -0.71 7.43 19.09
N LEU A 223 -0.78 7.86 20.37
CA LEU A 223 -0.56 9.24 20.70
C LEU A 223 0.87 9.69 20.34
N SER A 224 1.86 8.88 20.69
CA SER A 224 3.27 9.18 20.39
C SER A 224 3.56 9.07 18.91
N ILE A 225 3.02 8.06 18.23
CA ILE A 225 3.16 7.88 16.77
C ILE A 225 2.52 9.07 16.03
N MET A 226 1.28 9.43 16.32
CA MET A 226 0.58 10.52 15.64
C MET A 226 1.19 11.89 15.92
N ARG A 227 1.84 12.08 17.08
CA ARG A 227 2.66 13.27 17.33
C ARG A 227 3.88 13.31 16.40
N ALA A 228 4.55 12.18 16.16
CA ALA A 228 5.67 12.11 15.21
C ALA A 228 5.18 12.36 13.77
N VAL A 229 4.08 11.75 13.35
CA VAL A 229 3.43 12.00 12.06
C VAL A 229 3.13 13.48 11.87
N ARG A 230 2.55 14.14 12.87
CA ARG A 230 2.25 15.58 12.81
C ARG A 230 3.52 16.44 12.73
N ARG A 231 4.57 16.11 13.51
CA ARG A 231 5.85 16.84 13.48
C ARG A 231 6.56 16.75 12.15
N SER A 232 6.41 15.64 11.41
CA SER A 232 7.04 15.45 10.12
C SER A 232 6.43 16.29 9.00
N GLY A 233 5.28 16.93 9.23
CA GLY A 233 4.56 17.70 8.21
C GLY A 233 3.73 16.83 7.25
N TYR A 234 3.53 15.55 7.58
CA TYR A 234 2.72 14.61 6.79
C TYR A 234 1.31 15.12 6.54
#